data_9f140243e75a43941c81bbc48706f60a
#
_entry.id   9f140243e75a43941c81bbc48706f60a
#
_cell.length_a   1.000
_cell.length_b   1.000
_cell.length_c   1.000
_cell.angle_alpha   90.00
_cell.angle_beta   90.00
_cell.angle_gamma   90.00
#
_symmetry.space_group_name_H-M   'P 1'
#
loop_
_entity.id
_entity.type
_entity.pdbx_description
1 polymer ?
#
loop_
_entity_poly.entity_id
_entity_poly.type
_entity_poly.pdbx_seq_one_letter_code
_entity_poly.pdbx_strand_id
1 'polypeptide(L)' 'MNMYDYSKLKGRIKEYFATQSGFAQKLRISDTSLSNKLNNKTVFDQDEIQESIEIFNLSPIETIEYFFTKKVDKISTK' A
#
# COMPACT_ATOMS: atom_id res chain seq x y z
N MET A 1 2.01 6.51 -16.93
CA MET A 1 2.09 5.52 -15.85
C MET A 1 1.32 6.02 -14.63
N ASN A 2 0.50 5.18 -14.05
CA ASN A 2 -0.25 5.56 -12.84
C ASN A 2 0.63 5.43 -11.61
N MET A 3 0.57 6.45 -10.78
CA MET A 3 1.26 6.42 -9.49
C MET A 3 0.22 6.55 -8.39
N TYR A 4 0.38 5.72 -7.38
CA TYR A 4 -0.54 5.71 -6.25
C TYR A 4 0.10 6.31 -5.02
N ASP A 5 -0.71 6.97 -4.22
CA ASP A 5 -0.27 7.53 -2.94
C ASP A 5 -0.55 6.50 -1.85
N TYR A 6 0.51 5.90 -1.33
CA TYR A 6 0.40 4.88 -0.30
C TYR A 6 0.65 5.42 1.11
N SER A 7 0.53 6.75 1.28
CA SER A 7 0.80 7.37 2.59
C SER A 7 -0.04 6.76 3.70
N LYS A 8 -1.32 6.55 3.44
CA LYS A 8 -2.21 5.99 4.46
C LYS A 8 -1.87 4.54 4.75
N LEU A 9 -1.53 3.79 3.72
CA LEU A 9 -1.12 2.40 3.90
C LEU A 9 0.16 2.33 4.72
N LYS A 10 1.14 3.17 4.39
CA LYS A 10 2.40 3.21 5.14
C LYS A 10 2.17 3.55 6.60
N GLY A 11 1.26 4.50 6.87
CA GLY A 11 0.91 4.84 8.25
C GLY A 11 0.32 3.68 9.01
N ARG A 12 -0.58 2.93 8.37
CA ARG A 12 -1.20 1.78 9.02
C ARG A 12 -0.18 0.66 9.24
N ILE A 13 0.72 0.45 8.28
CA ILE A 13 1.80 -0.53 8.44
C ILE A 13 2.63 -0.18 9.67
N LYS A 14 3.00 1.08 9.80
CA LYS A 14 3.81 1.51 10.94
C LYS A 14 3.05 1.30 12.26
N GLU A 15 1.77 1.61 12.25
CA GLU A 15 0.92 1.46 13.42
C GLU A 15 0.84 0.01 13.89
N TYR A 16 0.69 -0.93 12.96
CA TYR A 16 0.44 -2.33 13.28
C TYR A 16 1.73 -3.14 13.43
N PHE A 17 2.75 -2.82 12.64
CA PHE A 17 3.94 -3.67 12.54
C PHE A 17 5.23 -2.96 12.93
N ALA A 18 5.19 -1.65 13.12
CA ALA A 18 6.36 -0.82 13.38
C ALA A 18 7.31 -0.73 12.18
N THR A 19 7.46 -1.80 11.41
CA THR A 19 8.36 -1.82 10.24
C THR A 19 7.63 -2.38 9.03
N GLN A 20 8.13 -2.01 7.84
CA GLN A 20 7.61 -2.60 6.60
C GLN A 20 7.91 -4.09 6.52
N SER A 21 9.03 -4.50 7.11
CA SER A 21 9.42 -5.91 7.10
C SER A 21 8.36 -6.80 7.77
N GLY A 22 7.77 -6.32 8.87
CA GLY A 22 6.71 -7.06 9.54
C GLY A 22 5.51 -7.32 8.65
N PHE A 23 5.12 -6.30 7.90
CA PHE A 23 4.01 -6.42 6.96
C PHE A 23 4.37 -7.34 5.79
N ALA A 24 5.60 -7.20 5.27
CA ALA A 24 6.06 -8.06 4.19
C ALA A 24 6.00 -9.53 4.58
N GLN A 25 6.45 -9.84 5.80
CA GLN A 25 6.39 -11.22 6.30
C GLN A 25 4.95 -11.71 6.37
N LYS A 26 4.04 -10.85 6.79
CA LYS A 26 2.63 -11.24 6.90
C LYS A 26 2.04 -11.54 5.53
N LEU A 27 2.46 -10.77 4.51
CA LEU A 27 2.03 -11.01 3.13
C LEU A 27 2.83 -12.12 2.45
N ARG A 28 3.86 -12.64 3.12
CA ARG A 28 4.72 -13.69 2.57
C ARG A 28 5.46 -13.24 1.32
N ILE A 29 5.92 -11.99 1.33
CA ILE A 29 6.76 -11.44 0.26
C ILE A 29 8.03 -10.89 0.88
N SER A 30 9.04 -10.65 0.03
CA SER A 30 10.30 -10.11 0.50
C SER A 30 10.17 -8.62 0.81
N ASP A 31 11.11 -8.13 1.62
CA ASP A 31 11.17 -6.69 1.92
C ASP A 31 11.36 -5.87 0.65
N THR A 32 12.20 -6.36 -0.27
CA THR A 32 12.43 -5.69 -1.54
C THR A 32 11.14 -5.64 -2.37
N SER A 33 10.40 -6.75 -2.39
CA SER A 33 9.15 -6.79 -3.13
C SER A 33 8.16 -5.76 -2.59
N LEU A 34 8.01 -5.69 -1.27
CA LEU A 34 7.10 -4.73 -0.67
C LEU A 34 7.56 -3.30 -0.94
N SER A 35 8.86 -3.04 -0.80
CA SER A 35 9.39 -1.71 -1.08
C SER A 35 9.11 -1.28 -2.51
N ASN A 36 9.29 -2.19 -3.46
CA ASN A 36 9.01 -1.89 -4.86
C ASN A 36 7.53 -1.53 -5.06
N LYS A 37 6.63 -2.25 -4.40
CA LYS A 37 5.20 -1.97 -4.52
C LYS A 37 4.86 -0.61 -3.92
N LEU A 38 5.40 -0.31 -2.74
CA LEU A 38 5.14 0.97 -2.09
C LEU A 38 5.75 2.15 -2.83
N ASN A 39 6.77 1.90 -3.65
CA ASN A 39 7.41 2.93 -4.45
C ASN A 39 6.92 2.96 -5.89
N ASN A 40 5.82 2.29 -6.18
CA ASN A 40 5.18 2.28 -7.50
C ASN A 40 6.03 1.66 -8.61
N LYS A 41 6.99 0.83 -8.25
CA LYS A 41 7.77 0.10 -9.25
C LYS A 41 7.04 -1.13 -9.74
N THR A 42 6.25 -1.73 -8.87
CA THR A 42 5.36 -2.83 -9.20
C THR A 42 4.03 -2.57 -8.53
N VAL A 43 3.02 -3.35 -8.86
CA VAL A 43 1.68 -3.15 -8.28
C VAL A 43 1.39 -4.23 -7.26
N PHE A 44 0.49 -3.92 -6.32
CA PHE A 44 -0.07 -4.95 -5.44
C PHE A 44 -1.01 -5.80 -6.26
N ASP A 45 -0.90 -7.12 -6.13
CA ASP A 45 -1.84 -7.99 -6.81
C ASP A 45 -3.11 -8.15 -5.96
N GLN A 46 -4.10 -8.78 -6.56
CA GLN A 46 -5.41 -8.90 -5.94
C GLN A 46 -5.36 -9.66 -4.63
N ASP A 47 -4.55 -10.71 -4.56
CA ASP A 47 -4.44 -11.52 -3.35
C ASP A 47 -3.78 -10.73 -2.23
N GLU A 48 -2.76 -9.92 -2.57
CA GLU A 48 -2.08 -9.10 -1.58
C GLU A 48 -3.01 -8.04 -1.01
N ILE A 49 -3.83 -7.44 -1.87
CA ILE A 49 -4.82 -6.47 -1.41
C ILE A 49 -5.83 -7.14 -0.50
N GLN A 50 -6.32 -8.32 -0.90
CA GLN A 50 -7.28 -9.05 -0.09
C GLN A 50 -6.72 -9.40 1.28
N GLU A 51 -5.48 -9.86 1.32
CA GLU A 51 -4.84 -10.16 2.60
C GLU A 51 -4.68 -8.91 3.46
N SER A 52 -4.35 -7.79 2.83
CA SER A 52 -4.22 -6.52 3.55
C SER A 52 -5.55 -6.09 4.17
N ILE A 53 -6.64 -6.28 3.44
CA ILE A 53 -7.97 -5.99 3.97
C ILE A 53 -8.22 -6.80 5.24
N GLU A 54 -7.85 -8.07 5.23
CA GLU A 54 -8.03 -8.94 6.38
C GLU A 54 -7.11 -8.58 7.53
N ILE A 55 -5.85 -8.30 7.23
CA ILE A 55 -4.85 -7.97 8.26
C ILE A 55 -5.26 -6.70 9.01
N PHE A 56 -5.65 -5.68 8.28
CA PHE A 56 -5.97 -4.37 8.88
C PHE A 56 -7.46 -4.18 9.12
N ASN A 57 -8.29 -5.15 8.75
CA ASN A 57 -9.74 -5.06 8.88
C ASN A 57 -10.27 -3.80 8.20
N LEU A 58 -9.91 -3.64 6.92
CA LEU A 58 -10.25 -2.43 6.17
C LEU A 58 -11.70 -2.48 5.69
N SER A 59 -12.38 -1.32 5.77
CA SER A 59 -13.68 -1.16 5.12
C SER A 59 -13.46 -0.99 3.61
N PRO A 60 -14.52 -1.10 2.80
CA PRO A 60 -14.38 -0.85 1.36
C PRO A 60 -13.81 0.54 1.06
N ILE A 61 -14.27 1.56 1.78
CA ILE A 61 -13.78 2.92 1.56
C ILE A 61 -12.30 3.01 1.92
N GLU A 62 -11.89 2.41 3.04
CA GLU A 62 -10.50 2.41 3.44
C GLU A 62 -9.63 1.69 2.41
N THR A 63 -10.13 0.59 1.85
CA THR A 63 -9.39 -0.14 0.84
C THR A 63 -9.11 0.75 -0.37
N ILE A 64 -10.11 1.50 -0.81
CA ILE A 64 -9.92 2.42 -1.92
C ILE A 64 -8.91 3.50 -1.56
N GLU A 65 -9.01 4.05 -0.35
CA GLU A 65 -8.09 5.10 0.09
C GLU A 65 -6.65 4.60 0.20
N TYR A 66 -6.48 3.37 0.62
CA TYR A 66 -5.14 2.82 0.88
C TYR A 66 -4.44 2.37 -0.39
N PHE A 67 -5.19 1.81 -1.34
CA PHE A 67 -4.59 1.14 -2.49
C PHE A 67 -4.87 1.83 -3.82
N PHE A 68 -5.84 2.72 -3.89
CA PHE A 68 -6.28 3.28 -5.17
C PHE A 68 -6.32 4.79 -5.22
N THR A 69 -5.75 5.46 -4.22
CA THR A 69 -5.63 6.91 -4.27
C THR A 69 -4.46 7.27 -5.17
N LYS A 70 -4.73 8.01 -6.22
CA LYS A 70 -3.68 8.41 -7.15
C LYS A 70 -2.96 9.63 -6.63
N LYS A 71 -1.66 9.68 -6.91
CA LYS A 71 -0.88 10.87 -6.58
C LYS A 71 -1.34 12.05 -7.40
N VAL A 72 -1.39 13.20 -6.75
CA VAL A 72 -1.72 14.44 -7.44
C VAL A 72 -0.42 15.06 -7.94
N ASP A 73 -0.40 15.40 -9.22
CA ASP A 73 0.73 16.07 -9.81
C ASP A 73 0.50 17.58 -9.68
N LYS A 74 1.32 18.22 -8.87
CA LYS A 74 1.13 19.65 -8.61
C LYS A 74 1.36 20.49 -9.83
N ILE A 75 2.17 20.05 -10.74
CA ILE A 75 2.48 20.81 -11.93
C ILE A 75 1.27 20.89 -12.84
N SER A 76 0.46 19.90 -12.85
CA SER A 76 -0.68 19.84 -13.75
C SER A 76 -1.78 20.81 -13.38
N THR A 77 -1.67 21.41 -12.24
CA THR A 77 -2.72 22.32 -11.82
C THR A 77 -2.66 23.62 -12.56
N LYS A 78 -1.99 23.86 -13.17
CA LYS A 78 -1.97 25.07 -13.75
C LYS A 78 -2.58 25.48 -14.73
#